data_601715ca074cf6e1ddd9d9b9f5c0f96d
#
_entry.id   601715ca074cf6e1ddd9d9b9f5c0f96d
#
_cell.length_a   1.000
_cell.length_b   1.000
_cell.length_c   1.000
_cell.angle_alpha   90.00
_cell.angle_beta   90.00
_cell.angle_gamma   90.00
#
_symmetry.space_group_name_H-M   'P 1'
#
loop_
_entity.id
_entity.type
_entity.pdbx_description
1 polymer ?
#
loop_
_entity_poly.entity_id
_entity_poly.type
_entity_poly.pdbx_seq_one_letter_code
_entity_poly.pdbx_strand_id
1 'polypeptide(L)'
;MVSLPFIKITIYNTSQGLIRPDKERILLESSNSGKVIFHQLKNNLQVKKGDTLLLINNLAITQQINTTTSSIGETKNFVEDLKLLSSQKRIANKLQSLKYKQEFNFYQQKLSELNTRYQKIKEDFNRSLKLFEKGVISKMELENSKLAYDLALNAIHQYKKQQNSTWQG
;
A
#
# COMPACT_ATOMS: atom_id res chain seq x y z
N MET A 1 -93.07 36.63 43.37
CA MET A 1 -92.16 35.51 43.24
C MET A 1 -91.82 35.25 41.81
N VAL A 2 -90.98 36.04 41.15
CA VAL A 2 -90.34 35.69 39.92
C VAL A 2 -89.17 36.65 39.74
N SER A 3 -87.96 36.22 40.22
CA SER A 3 -86.74 37.00 40.03
C SER A 3 -85.57 36.17 39.46
N LEU A 4 -85.85 34.95 39.04
CA LEU A 4 -84.82 34.03 38.59
C LEU A 4 -84.23 34.21 37.15
N PRO A 5 -84.87 34.88 36.20
CA PRO A 5 -84.31 34.94 34.85
C PRO A 5 -83.24 36.04 34.64
N PHE A 6 -82.89 36.85 35.65
CA PHE A 6 -81.95 37.96 35.49
C PHE A 6 -80.57 37.75 36.11
N ILE A 7 -80.29 36.54 36.70
CA ILE A 7 -78.96 36.28 37.25
C ILE A 7 -78.06 35.67 36.14
N LYS A 8 -77.17 36.43 35.59
CA LYS A 8 -76.11 35.94 34.73
C LYS A 8 -74.92 35.53 35.58
N ILE A 9 -74.63 34.24 35.61
CA ILE A 9 -73.47 33.68 36.28
C ILE A 9 -72.39 33.53 35.20
N THR A 10 -71.25 34.21 35.35
CA THR A 10 -70.10 34.08 34.46
C THR A 10 -69.35 32.81 34.88
N ILE A 11 -69.32 31.80 33.98
CA ILE A 11 -68.57 30.57 34.20
C ILE A 11 -67.17 30.73 33.54
N TYR A 12 -66.15 30.73 34.34
CA TYR A 12 -64.78 30.70 33.85
C TYR A 12 -64.33 29.23 33.76
N ASN A 13 -63.87 28.82 32.57
CA ASN A 13 -63.24 27.52 32.39
C ASN A 13 -61.76 27.77 32.16
N THR A 14 -60.91 27.34 33.10
CA THR A 14 -59.44 27.47 32.98
C THR A 14 -58.93 26.13 32.53
N SER A 15 -58.35 26.06 31.33
CA SER A 15 -57.66 24.90 30.84
C SER A 15 -56.15 25.15 30.83
N GLN A 16 -55.38 24.22 31.31
CA GLN A 16 -53.93 24.22 31.25
C GLN A 16 -53.51 23.49 29.97
N GLY A 17 -52.90 24.23 29.04
CA GLY A 17 -52.30 23.67 27.84
C GLY A 17 -50.79 23.69 27.92
N LEU A 18 -50.14 22.60 27.49
CA LEU A 18 -48.70 22.49 27.37
C LEU A 18 -48.35 22.72 25.87
N ILE A 19 -47.64 23.78 25.56
CA ILE A 19 -47.11 24.00 24.21
C ILE A 19 -45.83 23.20 24.07
N ARG A 20 -45.85 22.17 23.22
CA ARG A 20 -44.68 21.41 22.84
C ARG A 20 -44.23 21.76 21.42
N PRO A 21 -42.93 21.84 21.15
CA PRO A 21 -42.46 21.99 19.78
C PRO A 21 -42.82 20.75 18.95
N ASP A 22 -43.20 20.97 17.71
CA ASP A 22 -43.59 19.91 16.76
C ASP A 22 -42.42 18.98 16.41
N LYS A 23 -41.19 19.42 16.63
CA LYS A 23 -39.97 18.63 16.41
C LYS A 23 -39.19 18.43 17.71
N GLU A 24 -38.76 17.21 17.93
CA GLU A 24 -37.90 16.87 19.08
C GLU A 24 -36.54 17.60 18.99
N ARG A 25 -35.96 17.87 20.16
CA ARG A 25 -34.62 18.43 20.23
C ARG A 25 -33.62 17.39 19.78
N ILE A 26 -32.83 17.71 18.78
CA ILE A 26 -31.71 16.88 18.32
C ILE A 26 -30.45 17.38 19.02
N LEU A 27 -29.80 16.48 19.76
CA LEU A 27 -28.49 16.74 20.33
C LEU A 27 -27.44 16.38 19.29
N LEU A 28 -26.62 17.37 18.92
CA LEU A 28 -25.50 17.19 18.00
C LEU A 28 -24.22 17.00 18.82
N GLU A 29 -23.66 15.81 18.76
CA GLU A 29 -22.41 15.46 19.43
C GLU A 29 -21.31 15.19 18.41
N SER A 30 -20.08 15.61 18.73
CA SER A 30 -18.91 15.28 17.92
C SER A 30 -18.39 13.90 18.31
N SER A 31 -18.19 13.02 17.33
CA SER A 31 -17.56 11.70 17.53
C SER A 31 -16.05 11.80 17.80
N ASN A 32 -15.44 12.95 17.51
CA ASN A 32 -14.00 13.15 17.63
C ASN A 32 -13.68 14.31 18.57
N SER A 33 -12.63 14.15 19.38
CA SER A 33 -12.08 15.20 20.22
C SER A 33 -10.94 15.91 19.46
N GLY A 34 -10.80 17.22 19.70
CA GLY A 34 -9.74 18.02 19.09
C GLY A 34 -9.88 19.50 19.35
N LYS A 35 -8.99 20.29 18.75
CA LYS A 35 -9.03 21.76 18.85
C LYS A 35 -10.07 22.32 17.91
N VAL A 36 -11.01 23.12 18.43
CA VAL A 36 -11.95 23.88 17.61
C VAL A 36 -11.19 24.97 16.86
N ILE A 37 -11.23 24.95 15.54
CA ILE A 37 -10.57 25.94 14.68
C ILE A 37 -11.56 26.92 14.04
N PHE A 38 -12.83 26.54 13.96
CA PHE A 38 -13.89 27.39 13.45
C PHE A 38 -15.21 27.02 14.10
N HIS A 39 -16.03 28.03 14.43
CA HIS A 39 -17.40 27.82 14.88
C HIS A 39 -18.29 29.00 14.47
N GLN A 40 -19.54 28.71 14.13
CA GLN A 40 -20.61 29.69 13.85
C GLN A 40 -21.75 29.59 14.86
N LEU A 41 -21.54 28.96 16.00
CA LEU A 41 -22.57 28.72 16.99
C LEU A 41 -22.99 30.06 17.66
N LYS A 42 -24.26 30.43 17.50
CA LYS A 42 -24.92 31.57 18.14
C LYS A 42 -26.31 31.14 18.61
N ASN A 43 -26.79 31.71 19.70
CA ASN A 43 -28.15 31.46 20.17
C ASN A 43 -29.15 31.88 19.08
N ASN A 44 -30.17 31.05 18.85
CA ASN A 44 -31.23 31.28 17.86
C ASN A 44 -30.76 31.38 16.39
N LEU A 45 -29.60 30.78 16.08
CA LEU A 45 -29.13 30.70 14.71
C LEU A 45 -30.01 29.72 13.91
N GLN A 46 -30.55 30.17 12.80
CA GLN A 46 -31.22 29.32 11.83
C GLN A 46 -30.20 28.61 10.97
N VAL A 47 -30.24 27.29 10.97
CA VAL A 47 -29.29 26.42 10.23
C VAL A 47 -30.04 25.53 9.23
N LYS A 48 -29.39 25.22 8.12
CA LYS A 48 -29.90 24.32 7.08
C LYS A 48 -29.04 23.07 7.03
N LYS A 49 -29.59 22.01 6.48
CA LYS A 49 -28.84 20.78 6.23
C LYS A 49 -27.67 21.07 5.28
N GLY A 50 -26.46 20.77 5.73
CA GLY A 50 -25.22 21.03 4.99
C GLY A 50 -24.41 22.22 5.51
N ASP A 51 -24.95 23.05 6.42
CA ASP A 51 -24.20 24.15 7.01
C ASP A 51 -23.10 23.64 7.94
N THR A 52 -21.91 24.25 7.84
CA THR A 52 -20.77 23.92 8.73
C THR A 52 -20.93 24.72 10.02
N LEU A 53 -21.27 24.05 11.11
CA LEU A 53 -21.46 24.68 12.42
C LEU A 53 -20.17 24.77 13.23
N LEU A 54 -19.33 23.77 13.12
CA LEU A 54 -18.12 23.59 13.92
C LEU A 54 -17.08 22.84 13.10
N LEU A 55 -15.83 23.28 13.17
CA LEU A 55 -14.68 22.56 12.60
C LEU A 55 -13.68 22.22 13.71
N ILE A 56 -13.40 20.94 13.87
CA ILE A 56 -12.49 20.42 14.87
C ILE A 56 -11.24 19.90 14.16
N ASN A 57 -10.07 20.40 14.59
CA ASN A 57 -8.80 19.83 14.15
C ASN A 57 -8.33 18.76 15.14
N ASN A 58 -8.16 17.55 14.65
CA ASN A 58 -7.56 16.44 15.41
C ASN A 58 -6.17 16.16 14.85
N LEU A 59 -5.13 16.58 15.57
CA LEU A 59 -3.74 16.42 15.17
C LEU A 59 -3.35 14.95 14.97
N ALA A 60 -3.86 14.06 15.83
CA ALA A 60 -3.59 12.63 15.72
C ALA A 60 -4.13 12.03 14.41
N ILE A 61 -5.36 12.38 14.04
CA ILE A 61 -5.95 11.94 12.77
C ILE A 61 -5.17 12.50 11.58
N THR A 62 -4.77 13.77 11.63
CA THR A 62 -3.96 14.39 10.57
C THR A 62 -2.61 13.69 10.40
N GLN A 63 -1.93 13.37 11.50
CA GLN A 63 -0.67 12.61 11.47
C GLN A 63 -0.89 11.20 10.91
N GLN A 64 -1.96 10.52 11.30
CA GLN A 64 -2.28 9.19 10.79
C GLN A 64 -2.58 9.21 9.28
N ILE A 65 -3.31 10.20 8.79
CA ILE A 65 -3.55 10.40 7.35
C ILE A 65 -2.22 10.59 6.62
N ASN A 66 -1.34 11.46 7.11
CA ASN A 66 -0.04 11.72 6.48
C ASN A 66 0.82 10.46 6.42
N THR A 67 0.92 9.71 7.53
CA THR A 67 1.67 8.44 7.59
C THR A 67 1.09 7.41 6.62
N THR A 68 -0.23 7.24 6.62
CA THR A 68 -0.90 6.30 5.72
C THR A 68 -0.71 6.68 4.26
N THR A 69 -0.79 7.97 3.93
CA THR A 69 -0.58 8.48 2.57
C THR A 69 0.86 8.22 2.10
N SER A 70 1.86 8.42 2.97
CA SER A 70 3.26 8.10 2.67
C SER A 70 3.44 6.60 2.42
N SER A 71 2.87 5.73 3.26
CA SER A 71 2.93 4.28 3.09
C SER A 71 2.26 3.80 1.80
N ILE A 72 1.16 4.41 1.41
CA ILE A 72 0.50 4.14 0.10
C ILE A 72 1.44 4.51 -1.06
N GLY A 73 2.11 5.67 -0.98
CA GLY A 73 3.09 6.11 -1.97
C GLY A 73 4.26 5.13 -2.12
N GLU A 74 4.85 4.70 -1.01
CA GLU A 74 5.92 3.70 -1.01
C GLU A 74 5.48 2.35 -1.58
N THR A 75 4.31 1.87 -1.17
CA THR A 75 3.76 0.60 -1.67
C THR A 75 3.50 0.66 -3.18
N LYS A 76 3.01 1.79 -3.68
CA LYS A 76 2.80 2.01 -5.10
C LYS A 76 4.13 1.93 -5.87
N ASN A 77 5.17 2.59 -5.37
CA ASN A 77 6.51 2.51 -5.96
C ASN A 77 7.05 1.08 -5.96
N PHE A 78 6.82 0.30 -4.90
CA PHE A 78 7.21 -1.11 -4.84
C PHE A 78 6.51 -1.96 -5.89
N VAL A 79 5.21 -1.76 -6.09
CA VAL A 79 4.44 -2.48 -7.13
C VAL A 79 4.94 -2.13 -8.54
N GLU A 80 5.24 -0.86 -8.81
CA GLU A 80 5.80 -0.43 -10.09
C GLU A 80 7.18 -1.05 -10.33
N ASP A 81 8.06 -1.03 -9.33
CA ASP A 81 9.38 -1.63 -9.40
C ASP A 81 9.32 -3.15 -9.65
N LEU A 82 8.43 -3.87 -8.96
CA LEU A 82 8.23 -5.30 -9.17
C LEU A 82 7.73 -5.62 -10.59
N LYS A 83 6.80 -4.82 -11.12
CA LYS A 83 6.35 -4.95 -12.51
C LYS A 83 7.50 -4.76 -13.50
N LEU A 84 8.40 -3.82 -13.25
CA LEU A 84 9.59 -3.62 -14.08
C LEU A 84 10.54 -4.82 -13.98
N LEU A 85 10.83 -5.31 -12.76
CA LEU A 85 11.73 -6.45 -12.52
C LEU A 85 11.18 -7.74 -13.16
N SER A 86 9.89 -8.00 -13.07
CA SER A 86 9.25 -9.18 -13.67
C SER A 86 9.21 -9.14 -15.19
N SER A 87 9.19 -7.94 -15.81
CA SER A 87 9.13 -7.77 -17.26
C SER A 87 10.45 -7.99 -18.00
N GLN A 88 11.55 -8.24 -17.29
CA GLN A 88 12.92 -8.47 -17.83
C GLN A 88 13.44 -7.41 -18.83
N LYS A 89 12.84 -6.24 -18.91
CA LYS A 89 13.32 -5.15 -19.75
C LYS A 89 14.51 -4.44 -19.10
N ARG A 90 15.32 -3.71 -19.87
CA ARG A 90 16.48 -2.91 -19.36
C ARG A 90 16.02 -2.00 -18.22
N ILE A 91 16.33 -2.39 -16.97
CA ILE A 91 15.65 -1.89 -15.77
C ILE A 91 16.53 -0.96 -14.94
N ALA A 92 17.87 -1.06 -15.07
CA ALA A 92 18.84 -0.53 -14.09
C ALA A 92 18.58 0.91 -13.59
N ASN A 93 18.06 1.81 -14.45
CA ASN A 93 17.86 3.22 -14.07
C ASN A 93 16.38 3.61 -13.84
N LYS A 94 15.45 2.65 -13.86
CA LYS A 94 14.01 2.93 -13.77
C LYS A 94 13.41 2.62 -12.41
N LEU A 95 14.12 1.86 -11.57
CA LEU A 95 13.66 1.51 -10.23
C LEU A 95 13.63 2.76 -9.34
N GLN A 96 12.55 2.96 -8.61
CA GLN A 96 12.36 4.12 -7.75
C GLN A 96 12.75 3.80 -6.29
N SER A 97 12.41 2.62 -5.80
CA SER A 97 12.66 2.23 -4.42
C SER A 97 14.11 1.82 -4.18
N LEU A 98 14.68 2.25 -3.05
CA LEU A 98 16.03 1.88 -2.64
C LEU A 98 16.16 0.36 -2.43
N LYS A 99 15.14 -0.27 -1.87
CA LYS A 99 15.08 -1.72 -1.63
C LYS A 99 15.34 -2.50 -2.92
N TYR A 100 14.54 -2.25 -3.96
CA TYR A 100 14.66 -3.00 -5.22
C TYR A 100 15.88 -2.61 -6.05
N LYS A 101 16.40 -1.38 -5.90
CA LYS A 101 17.71 -1.01 -6.45
C LYS A 101 18.83 -1.87 -5.87
N GLN A 102 18.88 -2.02 -4.55
CA GLN A 102 19.89 -2.84 -3.88
C GLN A 102 19.75 -4.32 -4.25
N GLU A 103 18.52 -4.85 -4.26
CA GLU A 103 18.25 -6.24 -4.64
C GLU A 103 18.66 -6.52 -6.09
N PHE A 104 18.35 -5.62 -7.01
CA PHE A 104 18.77 -5.73 -8.41
C PHE A 104 20.29 -5.68 -8.57
N ASN A 105 20.98 -4.79 -7.86
CA ASN A 105 22.43 -4.73 -7.87
C ASN A 105 23.05 -6.03 -7.35
N PHE A 106 22.53 -6.59 -6.27
CA PHE A 106 22.98 -7.88 -5.77
C PHE A 106 22.75 -9.00 -6.77
N TYR A 107 21.58 -9.02 -7.43
CA TYR A 107 21.31 -9.96 -8.53
C TYR A 107 22.34 -9.84 -9.65
N GLN A 108 22.66 -8.64 -10.09
CA GLN A 108 23.63 -8.40 -11.15
C GLN A 108 25.05 -8.87 -10.76
N GLN A 109 25.47 -8.58 -9.54
CA GLN A 109 26.76 -9.04 -9.03
C GLN A 109 26.84 -10.57 -9.01
N LYS A 110 25.81 -11.24 -8.50
CA LYS A 110 25.79 -12.71 -8.47
C LYS A 110 25.74 -13.32 -9.86
N LEU A 111 24.98 -12.74 -10.76
CA LEU A 111 24.94 -13.17 -12.14
C LEU A 111 26.31 -13.00 -12.84
N SER A 112 27.01 -11.92 -12.57
CA SER A 112 28.37 -11.66 -13.09
C SER A 112 29.38 -12.72 -12.56
N GLU A 113 29.32 -13.03 -11.25
CA GLU A 113 30.14 -14.08 -10.64
C GLU A 113 29.90 -15.45 -11.34
N LEU A 114 28.64 -15.85 -11.49
CA LEU A 114 28.27 -17.10 -12.13
C LEU A 114 28.72 -17.15 -13.61
N ASN A 115 28.58 -16.06 -14.34
CA ASN A 115 29.05 -15.95 -15.71
C ASN A 115 30.58 -16.05 -15.82
N THR A 116 31.31 -15.40 -14.93
CA THR A 116 32.79 -15.51 -14.90
C THR A 116 33.23 -16.95 -14.62
N ARG A 117 32.60 -17.61 -13.67
CA ARG A 117 32.85 -19.04 -13.39
C ARG A 117 32.52 -19.92 -14.59
N TYR A 118 31.38 -19.70 -15.23
CA TYR A 118 30.98 -20.42 -16.44
C TYR A 118 31.98 -20.22 -17.57
N GLN A 119 32.47 -19.00 -17.83
CA GLN A 119 33.46 -18.76 -18.90
C GLN A 119 34.75 -19.54 -18.64
N LYS A 120 35.26 -19.55 -17.41
CA LYS A 120 36.44 -20.33 -17.05
C LYS A 120 36.25 -21.83 -17.31
N ILE A 121 35.13 -22.38 -16.84
CA ILE A 121 34.82 -23.82 -17.02
C ILE A 121 34.64 -24.16 -18.52
N LYS A 122 34.02 -23.24 -19.29
CA LYS A 122 33.87 -23.40 -20.74
C LYS A 122 35.22 -23.43 -21.47
N GLU A 123 36.16 -22.60 -21.05
CA GLU A 123 37.54 -22.62 -21.62
C GLU A 123 38.26 -23.92 -21.28
N ASP A 124 38.12 -24.43 -20.02
CA ASP A 124 38.70 -25.69 -19.58
C ASP A 124 38.09 -26.87 -20.34
N PHE A 125 36.77 -26.87 -20.56
CA PHE A 125 36.11 -27.90 -21.39
C PHE A 125 36.57 -27.88 -22.81
N ASN A 126 36.70 -26.69 -23.46
CA ASN A 126 37.20 -26.55 -24.81
C ASN A 126 38.66 -27.05 -24.92
N ARG A 127 39.46 -26.84 -23.86
CA ARG A 127 40.84 -27.37 -23.80
C ARG A 127 40.83 -28.91 -23.70
N SER A 128 39.98 -29.46 -22.86
CA SER A 128 39.81 -30.93 -22.71
C SER A 128 39.36 -31.57 -24.02
N LEU A 129 38.46 -30.95 -24.79
CA LEU A 129 38.04 -31.41 -26.10
C LEU A 129 39.28 -31.55 -27.06
N LYS A 130 40.10 -30.48 -27.16
CA LYS A 130 41.30 -30.49 -28.01
C LYS A 130 42.33 -31.53 -27.56
N LEU A 131 42.48 -31.79 -26.26
CA LEU A 131 43.39 -32.80 -25.73
C LEU A 131 42.87 -34.21 -25.98
N PHE A 132 41.58 -34.41 -25.92
CA PHE A 132 40.96 -35.70 -26.26
C PHE A 132 41.10 -36.03 -27.76
N GLU A 133 40.88 -35.06 -28.66
CA GLU A 133 41.09 -35.23 -30.08
C GLU A 133 42.54 -35.63 -30.43
N LYS A 134 43.51 -35.15 -29.60
CA LYS A 134 44.92 -35.53 -29.71
C LYS A 134 45.31 -36.84 -29.00
N GLY A 135 44.33 -37.50 -28.37
CA GLY A 135 44.60 -38.75 -27.63
C GLY A 135 45.34 -38.56 -26.30
N VAL A 136 45.38 -37.33 -25.74
CA VAL A 136 46.15 -36.99 -24.55
C VAL A 136 45.41 -37.32 -23.27
N ILE A 137 44.05 -37.18 -23.27
CA ILE A 137 43.20 -37.45 -22.10
C ILE A 137 42.23 -38.60 -22.38
N SER A 138 41.78 -39.25 -21.31
CA SER A 138 40.78 -40.30 -21.38
C SER A 138 39.35 -39.75 -21.64
N LYS A 139 38.47 -40.66 -22.14
CA LYS A 139 37.05 -40.35 -22.31
C LYS A 139 36.39 -39.95 -21.01
N MET A 140 36.75 -40.57 -19.91
CA MET A 140 36.20 -40.26 -18.57
C MET A 140 36.58 -38.83 -18.13
N GLU A 141 37.81 -38.38 -18.40
CA GLU A 141 38.23 -36.99 -18.10
C GLU A 141 37.47 -35.96 -18.91
N LEU A 142 37.22 -36.27 -20.20
CA LEU A 142 36.38 -35.43 -21.03
C LEU A 142 34.93 -35.33 -20.53
N GLU A 143 34.34 -36.49 -20.14
CA GLU A 143 32.98 -36.55 -19.59
C GLU A 143 32.85 -35.76 -18.29
N ASN A 144 33.87 -35.87 -17.40
CA ASN A 144 33.92 -35.07 -16.17
C ASN A 144 33.99 -33.54 -16.46
N SER A 145 34.80 -33.13 -17.44
CA SER A 145 34.90 -31.76 -17.86
C SER A 145 33.58 -31.23 -18.47
N LYS A 146 32.88 -32.07 -19.25
CA LYS A 146 31.56 -31.77 -19.81
C LYS A 146 30.52 -31.64 -18.70
N LEU A 147 30.51 -32.53 -17.70
CA LEU A 147 29.61 -32.44 -16.57
C LEU A 147 29.80 -31.12 -15.81
N ALA A 148 31.05 -30.73 -15.56
CA ALA A 148 31.34 -29.45 -14.91
C ALA A 148 30.80 -28.27 -15.72
N TYR A 149 30.93 -28.29 -17.05
CA TYR A 149 30.37 -27.26 -17.94
C TYR A 149 28.85 -27.21 -17.88
N ASP A 150 28.17 -28.36 -17.95
CA ASP A 150 26.71 -28.42 -17.89
C ASP A 150 26.17 -27.94 -16.53
N LEU A 151 26.84 -28.29 -15.42
CA LEU A 151 26.50 -27.83 -14.07
C LEU A 151 26.64 -26.29 -13.95
N ALA A 152 27.73 -25.71 -14.50
CA ALA A 152 27.93 -24.28 -14.45
C ALA A 152 26.87 -23.50 -15.27
N LEU A 153 26.48 -24.04 -16.43
CA LEU A 153 25.41 -23.47 -17.26
C LEU A 153 24.06 -23.54 -16.53
N ASN A 154 23.76 -24.72 -15.96
CA ASN A 154 22.53 -24.93 -15.21
C ASN A 154 22.42 -24.01 -13.97
N ALA A 155 23.52 -23.74 -13.28
CA ALA A 155 23.54 -22.80 -12.15
C ALA A 155 23.09 -21.40 -12.55
N ILE A 156 23.49 -20.90 -13.71
CA ILE A 156 23.05 -19.61 -14.25
C ILE A 156 21.54 -19.63 -14.53
N HIS A 157 21.05 -20.68 -15.19
CA HIS A 157 19.63 -20.81 -15.51
C HIS A 157 18.75 -20.92 -14.27
N GLN A 158 19.16 -21.73 -13.29
CA GLN A 158 18.46 -21.88 -12.03
C GLN A 158 18.40 -20.56 -11.25
N TYR A 159 19.52 -19.85 -11.16
CA TYR A 159 19.55 -18.56 -10.46
C TYR A 159 18.62 -17.53 -11.10
N LYS A 160 18.64 -17.41 -12.44
CA LYS A 160 17.71 -16.53 -13.16
C LYS A 160 16.25 -16.90 -12.92
N LYS A 161 15.92 -18.19 -12.98
CA LYS A 161 14.56 -18.69 -12.78
C LYS A 161 14.09 -18.43 -11.35
N GLN A 162 14.93 -18.71 -10.35
CA GLN A 162 14.62 -18.48 -8.94
C GLN A 162 14.36 -16.99 -8.68
N GLN A 163 15.24 -16.12 -9.18
CA GLN A 163 15.06 -14.68 -8.97
C GLN A 163 13.80 -14.13 -9.65
N ASN A 164 13.50 -14.60 -10.86
CA ASN A 164 12.24 -14.22 -11.52
C ASN A 164 11.02 -14.68 -10.74
N SER A 165 11.04 -15.90 -10.20
CA SER A 165 9.94 -16.40 -9.36
C SER A 165 9.76 -15.52 -8.12
N THR A 166 10.86 -15.09 -7.48
CA THR A 166 10.79 -14.19 -6.30
C THR A 166 10.17 -12.83 -6.64
N TRP A 167 10.38 -12.31 -7.84
CA TRP A 167 9.80 -11.03 -8.27
C TRP A 167 8.36 -11.14 -8.79
N GLN A 168 7.87 -12.33 -9.09
CA GLN A 168 6.52 -12.60 -9.59
C GLN A 168 5.53 -13.06 -8.49
N GLY A 169 6.04 -13.60 -7.39
CA GLY A 169 5.27 -14.18 -6.29
C GLY A 169 4.95 -13.26 -5.19
#